data_bad0821ff261c0794db76caee65e9d48
#
_entry.id   bad0821ff261c0794db76caee65e9d48
#
_cell.length_a   1.000
_cell.length_b   1.000
_cell.length_c   1.000
_cell.angle_alpha   90.00
_cell.angle_beta   90.00
_cell.angle_gamma   90.00
#
_symmetry.space_group_name_H-M   'P 1'
#
loop_
_entity.id
_entity.type
_entity.pdbx_description
1 polymer ?
#
loop_
_entity_poly.entity_id
_entity_poly.type
_entity_poly.pdbx_seq_one_letter_code
_entity_poly.pdbx_strand_id
1 'polypeptide(L)'
;MSNSIIIFQVLGFLGTGALIVAGLAGTMWTASRGWATLSRTLAFGTFGLLALYITLLVGGGMLSRGRILPVNAEKYFCELDCHLAYSVTDVREADSLGAAEDGMRPNGRFWLVTVRTWFDPNTISARRSLTEPTWPAPRKVALVSADGVRYPPVEDVDAALSRSGIVSTPITKELPPGASYTTTFVFDLPEETAATGLLLTDDMVVSRFLIGHERSPFHAPTLLQLPSTSVAKGT
;
A
#
# COMPACT_ATOMS: atom_id res chain seq x y z
N MET A 1 5.30 9.03 8.92
CA MET A 1 6.25 9.77 8.00
C MET A 1 5.78 11.21 7.95
N SER A 2 6.69 12.18 7.94
CA SER A 2 6.30 13.60 7.85
C SER A 2 5.75 13.91 6.45
N ASN A 3 4.65 14.67 6.33
CA ASN A 3 4.07 15.14 5.06
C ASN A 3 5.12 15.76 4.12
N SER A 4 6.12 16.41 4.70
CA SER A 4 7.22 17.03 3.94
C SER A 4 7.99 16.04 3.06
N ILE A 5 8.22 14.81 3.52
CA ILE A 5 9.01 13.81 2.78
C ILE A 5 8.30 13.41 1.49
N ILE A 6 6.99 13.19 1.54
CA ILE A 6 6.20 12.77 0.37
C ILE A 6 6.13 13.88 -0.67
N ILE A 7 5.94 15.12 -0.24
CA ILE A 7 5.96 16.28 -1.13
C ILE A 7 7.30 16.37 -1.87
N PHE A 8 8.42 16.18 -1.16
CA PHE A 8 9.75 16.17 -1.79
C PHE A 8 9.94 15.00 -2.76
N GLN A 9 9.41 13.81 -2.46
CA GLN A 9 9.47 12.66 -3.36
C GLN A 9 8.69 12.90 -4.65
N VAL A 10 7.46 13.43 -4.54
CA VAL A 10 6.61 13.75 -5.71
C VAL A 10 7.22 14.88 -6.54
N LEU A 11 7.66 15.97 -5.91
CA LEU A 11 8.31 17.08 -6.61
C LEU A 11 9.62 16.65 -7.27
N GLY A 12 10.41 15.81 -6.60
CA GLY A 12 11.64 15.24 -7.16
C GLY A 12 11.35 14.38 -8.39
N PHE A 13 10.33 13.54 -8.35
CA PHE A 13 9.89 12.73 -9.50
C PHE A 13 9.42 13.61 -10.67
N LEU A 14 8.49 14.54 -10.42
CA LEU A 14 7.94 15.41 -11.45
C LEU A 14 9.00 16.36 -12.03
N GLY A 15 9.83 16.94 -11.16
CA GLY A 15 10.91 17.83 -11.59
C GLY A 15 11.95 17.11 -12.44
N THR A 16 12.39 15.92 -12.02
CA THR A 16 13.34 15.10 -12.81
C THR A 16 12.71 14.67 -14.13
N GLY A 17 11.45 14.22 -14.12
CA GLY A 17 10.73 13.87 -15.34
C GLY A 17 10.64 15.03 -16.34
N ALA A 18 10.29 16.23 -15.87
CA ALA A 18 10.23 17.43 -16.69
C ALA A 18 11.60 17.79 -17.28
N LEU A 19 12.68 17.71 -16.48
CA LEU A 19 14.05 17.97 -16.96
C LEU A 19 14.50 16.95 -18.01
N ILE A 20 14.16 15.67 -17.85
CA ILE A 20 14.47 14.63 -18.84
C ILE A 20 13.73 14.90 -20.15
N VAL A 21 12.43 15.22 -20.10
CA VAL A 21 11.64 15.54 -21.29
C VAL A 21 12.19 16.78 -22.00
N ALA A 22 12.49 17.85 -21.25
CA ALA A 22 13.07 19.07 -21.79
C ALA A 22 14.47 18.82 -22.41
N GLY A 23 15.29 18.00 -21.74
CA GLY A 23 16.62 17.62 -22.24
C GLY A 23 16.55 16.82 -23.55
N LEU A 24 15.63 15.84 -23.63
CA LEU A 24 15.38 15.09 -24.86
C LEU A 24 14.90 16.00 -26.01
N ALA A 25 13.91 16.86 -25.72
CA ALA A 25 13.42 17.83 -26.73
C ALA A 25 14.50 18.80 -27.18
N GLY A 26 15.30 19.33 -26.25
CA GLY A 26 16.45 20.19 -26.55
C GLY A 26 17.51 19.47 -27.38
N THR A 27 17.80 18.21 -27.08
CA THR A 27 18.73 17.37 -27.86
C THR A 27 18.24 17.20 -29.29
N MET A 28 16.97 16.88 -29.49
CA MET A 28 16.37 16.72 -30.82
C MET A 28 16.37 18.05 -31.60
N TRP A 29 16.00 19.15 -30.95
CA TRP A 29 15.96 20.46 -31.56
C TRP A 29 17.37 20.95 -31.99
N THR A 30 18.38 20.81 -31.12
CA THR A 30 19.76 21.21 -31.44
C THR A 30 20.38 20.33 -32.53
N ALA A 31 20.06 19.03 -32.55
CA ALA A 31 20.47 18.12 -33.61
C ALA A 31 19.88 18.54 -34.97
N SER A 32 18.59 18.90 -35.01
CA SER A 32 17.93 19.37 -36.25
C SER A 32 18.52 20.70 -36.80
N ARG A 33 19.13 21.50 -35.90
CA ARG A 33 19.83 22.74 -36.26
C ARG A 33 21.30 22.53 -36.67
N GLY A 34 21.80 21.30 -36.60
CA GLY A 34 23.21 20.99 -36.90
C GLY A 34 24.19 21.34 -35.78
N TRP A 35 23.70 21.67 -34.56
CA TRP A 35 24.55 22.04 -33.43
C TRP A 35 25.05 20.78 -32.69
N ALA A 36 25.89 20.00 -33.37
CA ALA A 36 26.28 18.67 -32.93
C ALA A 36 26.90 18.61 -31.52
N THR A 37 27.74 19.59 -31.16
CA THR A 37 28.40 19.65 -29.86
C THR A 37 27.36 19.85 -28.73
N LEU A 38 26.46 20.84 -28.92
CA LEU A 38 25.41 21.14 -27.94
C LEU A 38 24.42 19.98 -27.78
N SER A 39 24.02 19.35 -28.90
CA SER A 39 23.17 18.17 -28.90
C SER A 39 23.79 17.01 -28.09
N ARG A 40 25.09 16.72 -28.32
CA ARG A 40 25.81 15.69 -27.55
C ARG A 40 25.87 16.02 -26.07
N THR A 41 26.19 17.27 -25.69
CA THR A 41 26.24 17.69 -24.28
C THR A 41 24.89 17.54 -23.60
N LEU A 42 23.81 17.99 -24.26
CA LEU A 42 22.44 17.81 -23.73
C LEU A 42 22.06 16.33 -23.59
N ALA A 43 22.40 15.50 -24.59
CA ALA A 43 22.17 14.08 -24.54
C ALA A 43 22.88 13.43 -23.32
N PHE A 44 24.19 13.67 -23.18
CA PHE A 44 24.95 13.12 -22.04
C PHE A 44 24.43 13.62 -20.71
N GLY A 45 24.06 14.89 -20.57
CA GLY A 45 23.46 15.44 -19.37
C GLY A 45 22.13 14.78 -19.03
N THR A 46 21.26 14.61 -20.04
CA THR A 46 19.94 13.97 -19.86
C THR A 46 20.07 12.49 -19.48
N PHE A 47 20.93 11.73 -20.16
CA PHE A 47 21.18 10.34 -19.80
C PHE A 47 21.87 10.19 -18.46
N GLY A 48 22.78 11.08 -18.10
CA GLY A 48 23.41 11.13 -16.78
C GLY A 48 22.38 11.37 -15.67
N LEU A 49 21.46 12.31 -15.87
CA LEU A 49 20.37 12.57 -14.93
C LEU A 49 19.44 11.37 -14.77
N LEU A 50 19.07 10.72 -15.88
CA LEU A 50 18.25 9.50 -15.86
C LEU A 50 18.96 8.37 -15.11
N ALA A 51 20.24 8.14 -15.41
CA ALA A 51 21.04 7.11 -14.75
C ALA A 51 21.15 7.36 -13.23
N LEU A 52 21.39 8.62 -12.83
CA LEU A 52 21.42 9.02 -11.43
C LEU A 52 20.07 8.74 -10.74
N TYR A 53 18.96 9.12 -11.39
CA TYR A 53 17.64 8.88 -10.86
C TYR A 53 17.35 7.39 -10.64
N ILE A 54 17.66 6.55 -11.62
CA ILE A 54 17.49 5.09 -11.53
C ILE A 54 18.38 4.52 -10.40
N THR A 55 19.62 4.99 -10.30
CA THR A 55 20.54 4.54 -9.25
C THR A 55 20.02 4.89 -7.86
N LEU A 56 19.48 6.09 -7.67
CA LEU A 56 18.86 6.51 -6.40
C LEU A 56 17.58 5.73 -6.11
N LEU A 57 16.74 5.48 -7.12
CA LEU A 57 15.50 4.72 -6.99
C LEU A 57 15.77 3.27 -6.55
N VAL A 58 16.67 2.59 -7.25
CA VAL A 58 17.04 1.20 -6.98
C VAL A 58 17.87 1.09 -5.69
N GLY A 59 18.88 1.93 -5.54
CA GLY A 59 19.75 1.94 -4.36
C GLY A 59 18.98 2.26 -3.08
N GLY A 60 18.07 3.24 -3.11
CA GLY A 60 17.19 3.56 -2.00
C GLY A 60 16.28 2.39 -1.61
N GLY A 61 15.76 1.66 -2.60
CA GLY A 61 14.99 0.44 -2.37
C GLY A 61 15.83 -0.67 -1.71
N MET A 62 17.01 -0.96 -2.26
CA MET A 62 17.90 -2.02 -1.75
C MET A 62 18.44 -1.74 -0.34
N LEU A 63 18.63 -0.46 0.02
CA LEU A 63 19.07 -0.05 1.35
C LEU A 63 17.93 0.02 2.37
N SER A 64 16.68 -0.12 1.93
CA SER A 64 15.51 -0.11 2.82
C SER A 64 15.51 -1.35 3.71
N ARG A 65 14.97 -1.19 4.92
CA ARG A 65 14.80 -2.30 5.86
C ARG A 65 13.32 -2.58 6.04
N GLY A 66 12.96 -3.86 6.00
CA GLY A 66 11.63 -4.31 6.35
C GLY A 66 11.26 -3.86 7.76
N ARG A 67 10.00 -3.46 7.94
CA ARG A 67 9.46 -3.04 9.24
C ARG A 67 8.25 -3.88 9.56
N ILE A 68 8.12 -4.26 10.82
CA ILE A 68 6.90 -4.83 11.36
C ILE A 68 6.37 -3.82 12.37
N LEU A 69 5.22 -3.23 12.07
CA LEU A 69 4.53 -2.33 12.98
C LEU A 69 3.83 -3.18 14.06
N PRO A 70 3.96 -2.81 15.33
CA PRO A 70 3.37 -3.59 16.41
C PRO A 70 1.83 -3.67 16.30
N VAL A 71 1.24 -4.61 17.03
CA VAL A 71 -0.21 -4.79 17.10
C VAL A 71 -0.91 -3.47 17.44
N ASN A 72 -2.00 -3.16 16.76
CA ASN A 72 -2.76 -1.90 16.84
C ASN A 72 -2.00 -0.64 16.41
N ALA A 73 -0.75 -0.75 15.95
CA ALA A 73 -0.08 0.41 15.37
C ALA A 73 -0.76 0.84 14.06
N GLU A 74 -0.85 2.14 13.88
CA GLU A 74 -1.47 2.74 12.73
C GLU A 74 -0.48 2.92 11.59
N LYS A 75 -0.84 2.42 10.41
CA LYS A 75 -0.13 2.67 9.17
C LYS A 75 -0.87 3.75 8.40
N TYR A 76 -0.23 4.90 8.23
CA TYR A 76 -0.77 6.02 7.48
C TYR A 76 -0.41 5.91 6.00
N PHE A 77 -1.37 6.20 5.14
CA PHE A 77 -1.16 6.40 3.72
C PHE A 77 -1.33 7.87 3.38
N CYS A 78 -0.27 8.44 2.85
CA CYS A 78 -0.19 9.84 2.52
C CYS A 78 -0.23 9.98 1.00
N GLU A 79 -1.36 10.35 0.45
CA GLU A 79 -1.49 10.69 -0.97
C GLU A 79 -1.17 12.18 -1.18
N LEU A 80 -1.91 13.06 -0.55
CA LEU A 80 -1.61 14.49 -0.39
C LEU A 80 -1.73 14.91 1.08
N ASP A 81 -2.66 14.28 1.81
CA ASP A 81 -2.88 14.41 3.25
C ASP A 81 -2.81 13.03 3.91
N CYS A 82 -2.02 12.88 4.97
CA CYS A 82 -1.83 11.62 5.68
C CYS A 82 -2.95 11.40 6.72
N HIS A 83 -4.19 11.44 6.32
CA HIS A 83 -5.32 11.39 7.25
C HIS A 83 -5.97 10.00 7.38
N LEU A 84 -5.67 9.07 6.48
CA LEU A 84 -6.19 7.71 6.56
C LEU A 84 -5.17 6.79 7.23
N ALA A 85 -5.58 6.22 8.36
CA ALA A 85 -4.82 5.25 9.12
C ALA A 85 -5.47 3.87 9.05
N TYR A 86 -4.64 2.84 9.01
CA TYR A 86 -5.06 1.45 8.97
C TYR A 86 -4.35 0.68 10.07
N SER A 87 -5.08 -0.13 10.83
CA SER A 87 -4.52 -1.02 11.85
C SER A 87 -5.23 -2.37 11.86
N VAL A 88 -4.50 -3.44 12.17
CA VAL A 88 -5.10 -4.76 12.39
C VAL A 88 -5.64 -4.79 13.81
N THR A 89 -6.93 -5.09 13.97
CA THR A 89 -7.62 -5.10 15.27
C THR A 89 -7.96 -6.51 15.75
N ASP A 90 -8.19 -7.45 14.83
CA ASP A 90 -8.53 -8.82 15.20
C ASP A 90 -8.05 -9.82 14.14
N VAL A 91 -7.73 -11.03 14.57
CA VAL A 91 -7.40 -12.17 13.70
C VAL A 91 -8.04 -13.42 14.25
N ARG A 92 -8.74 -14.13 13.37
CA ARG A 92 -9.39 -15.41 13.68
C ARG A 92 -9.06 -16.44 12.63
N GLU A 93 -8.96 -17.69 13.06
CA GLU A 93 -8.90 -18.84 12.17
C GLU A 93 -10.26 -19.53 12.11
N ALA A 94 -10.62 -20.03 10.94
CA ALA A 94 -11.87 -20.77 10.75
C ALA A 94 -11.68 -21.90 9.70
N ASP A 95 -12.33 -23.02 9.97
CA ASP A 95 -12.32 -24.18 9.06
C ASP A 95 -13.43 -24.08 8.00
N SER A 96 -14.34 -23.13 8.14
CA SER A 96 -15.40 -22.82 7.16
C SER A 96 -16.00 -21.43 7.39
N LEU A 97 -16.67 -20.89 6.37
CA LEU A 97 -17.42 -19.64 6.43
C LEU A 97 -18.83 -19.85 5.89
N GLY A 98 -19.84 -19.35 6.63
CA GLY A 98 -21.25 -19.50 6.30
C GLY A 98 -21.89 -20.69 7.02
N ALA A 99 -23.14 -21.05 6.61
CA ALA A 99 -23.86 -22.17 7.21
C ALA A 99 -23.22 -23.52 6.83
N ALA A 100 -23.37 -24.51 7.71
CA ALA A 100 -22.70 -25.81 7.58
C ALA A 100 -22.98 -26.58 6.26
N GLU A 101 -24.14 -26.39 5.65
CA GLU A 101 -24.52 -27.10 4.42
C GLU A 101 -24.02 -26.44 3.13
N ASP A 102 -23.96 -25.07 3.11
CA ASP A 102 -23.52 -24.27 1.96
C ASP A 102 -22.30 -23.40 2.29
N GLY A 103 -21.54 -23.75 3.30
CA GLY A 103 -20.39 -22.99 3.77
C GLY A 103 -19.22 -23.07 2.79
N MET A 104 -18.55 -21.94 2.61
CA MET A 104 -17.28 -21.88 1.90
C MET A 104 -16.21 -22.61 2.73
N ARG A 105 -15.43 -23.49 2.08
CA ARG A 105 -14.34 -24.23 2.73
C ARG A 105 -13.01 -23.81 2.14
N PRO A 106 -11.95 -23.65 2.98
CA PRO A 106 -10.60 -23.40 2.49
C PRO A 106 -9.98 -24.66 1.87
N ASN A 107 -8.92 -24.48 1.10
CA ASN A 107 -8.03 -25.58 0.74
C ASN A 107 -7.12 -25.98 1.92
N GLY A 108 -6.86 -25.06 2.83
CA GLY A 108 -6.16 -25.26 4.08
C GLY A 108 -6.97 -24.71 5.24
N ARG A 109 -6.68 -23.49 5.70
CA ARG A 109 -7.40 -22.81 6.78
C ARG A 109 -7.69 -21.35 6.43
N PHE A 110 -8.90 -20.89 6.73
CA PHE A 110 -9.23 -19.48 6.62
C PHE A 110 -8.62 -18.66 7.75
N TRP A 111 -7.98 -17.56 7.34
CA TRP A 111 -7.53 -16.50 8.24
C TRP A 111 -8.38 -15.27 8.00
N LEU A 112 -9.15 -14.87 8.98
CA LEU A 112 -9.99 -13.67 8.97
C LEU A 112 -9.24 -12.56 9.66
N VAL A 113 -8.81 -11.56 8.90
CA VAL A 113 -8.05 -10.42 9.42
C VAL A 113 -8.91 -9.17 9.35
N THR A 114 -9.24 -8.62 10.51
CA THR A 114 -10.04 -7.41 10.63
C THR A 114 -9.14 -6.19 10.68
N VAL A 115 -9.31 -5.30 9.71
CA VAL A 115 -8.58 -4.05 9.57
C VAL A 115 -9.51 -2.89 9.89
N ARG A 116 -9.12 -2.04 10.83
CA ARG A 116 -9.78 -0.75 11.08
C ARG A 116 -9.22 0.29 10.11
N THR A 117 -10.10 0.97 9.42
CA THR A 117 -9.82 2.21 8.68
C THR A 117 -10.29 3.37 9.54
N TRP A 118 -9.42 4.32 9.82
CA TRP A 118 -9.72 5.51 10.62
C TRP A 118 -9.28 6.77 9.92
N PHE A 119 -10.15 7.77 9.93
CA PHE A 119 -9.83 9.11 9.46
C PHE A 119 -9.35 9.96 10.64
N ASP A 120 -8.03 10.17 10.74
CA ASP A 120 -7.43 10.97 11.80
C ASP A 120 -7.65 12.46 11.55
N PRO A 121 -8.51 13.14 12.33
CA PRO A 121 -8.79 14.55 12.14
C PRO A 121 -7.59 15.46 12.48
N ASN A 122 -6.60 14.96 13.23
CA ASN A 122 -5.44 15.75 13.62
C ASN A 122 -4.42 15.90 12.50
N THR A 123 -4.51 15.11 11.44
CA THR A 123 -3.59 15.14 10.30
C THR A 123 -4.13 15.91 9.10
N ILE A 124 -5.36 16.44 9.21
CA ILE A 124 -6.01 17.20 8.14
C ILE A 124 -5.31 18.56 7.97
N SER A 125 -5.05 18.96 6.73
CA SER A 125 -4.51 20.28 6.44
C SER A 125 -5.49 21.39 6.88
N ALA A 126 -4.98 22.53 7.33
CA ALA A 126 -5.79 23.66 7.77
C ALA A 126 -6.74 24.23 6.68
N ARG A 127 -6.54 23.82 5.43
CA ARG A 127 -7.36 24.25 4.27
C ARG A 127 -8.52 23.31 3.97
N ARG A 128 -8.54 22.10 4.54
CA ARG A 128 -9.60 21.11 4.33
C ARG A 128 -10.71 21.31 5.36
N SER A 129 -11.96 21.14 4.92
CA SER A 129 -13.10 21.13 5.83
C SER A 129 -13.03 19.96 6.81
N LEU A 130 -13.31 20.22 8.08
CA LEU A 130 -13.41 19.18 9.12
C LEU A 130 -14.67 18.32 8.99
N THR A 131 -15.57 18.65 8.08
CA THR A 131 -16.84 17.93 7.86
C THR A 131 -16.85 17.19 6.51
N GLU A 132 -15.88 17.45 5.64
CA GLU A 132 -15.84 16.86 4.31
C GLU A 132 -15.31 15.41 4.38
N PRO A 133 -16.14 14.41 4.01
CA PRO A 133 -15.71 13.02 4.02
C PRO A 133 -14.67 12.75 2.92
N THR A 134 -14.00 11.62 3.03
CA THR A 134 -13.07 11.11 2.02
C THR A 134 -13.45 9.71 1.57
N TRP A 135 -13.11 9.36 0.34
CA TRP A 135 -13.20 8.01 -0.20
C TRP A 135 -11.79 7.41 -0.20
N PRO A 136 -11.52 6.42 0.67
CA PRO A 136 -10.22 5.76 0.66
C PRO A 136 -9.95 5.12 -0.71
N ALA A 137 -8.75 5.34 -1.24
CA ALA A 137 -8.33 4.67 -2.46
C ALA A 137 -8.22 3.14 -2.25
N PRO A 138 -8.42 2.33 -3.29
CA PRO A 138 -8.23 0.88 -3.21
C PRO A 138 -6.84 0.52 -2.69
N ARG A 139 -6.75 -0.52 -1.85
CA ARG A 139 -5.50 -1.02 -1.28
C ARG A 139 -5.21 -2.43 -1.79
N LYS A 140 -3.94 -2.72 -2.04
CA LYS A 140 -3.49 -4.10 -2.20
C LYS A 140 -3.21 -4.69 -0.84
N VAL A 141 -3.86 -5.81 -0.58
CA VAL A 141 -3.78 -6.52 0.71
C VAL A 141 -3.24 -7.91 0.46
N ALA A 142 -2.34 -8.39 1.30
CA ALA A 142 -1.88 -9.77 1.29
C ALA A 142 -1.47 -10.19 2.71
N LEU A 143 -1.76 -11.41 3.06
CA LEU A 143 -1.22 -12.03 4.26
C LEU A 143 0.16 -12.60 3.92
N VAL A 144 1.16 -12.37 4.77
CA VAL A 144 2.55 -12.78 4.52
C VAL A 144 2.94 -13.86 5.51
N SER A 145 3.43 -14.99 5.01
CA SER A 145 3.93 -16.10 5.81
C SER A 145 5.38 -15.90 6.26
N ALA A 146 5.87 -16.79 7.12
CA ALA A 146 7.23 -16.73 7.68
C ALA A 146 8.33 -16.87 6.61
N ASP A 147 8.06 -17.59 5.53
CA ASP A 147 8.93 -17.75 4.36
C ASP A 147 8.79 -16.63 3.32
N GLY A 148 7.94 -15.62 3.60
CA GLY A 148 7.75 -14.45 2.75
C GLY A 148 6.75 -14.64 1.61
N VAL A 149 6.05 -15.76 1.53
CA VAL A 149 4.99 -15.98 0.55
C VAL A 149 3.81 -15.05 0.84
N ARG A 150 3.20 -14.51 -0.22
CA ARG A 150 2.08 -13.57 -0.13
C ARG A 150 0.80 -14.25 -0.58
N TYR A 151 -0.18 -14.30 0.30
CA TYR A 151 -1.51 -14.84 0.04
C TYR A 151 -2.47 -13.69 -0.18
N PRO A 152 -3.10 -13.56 -1.38
CA PRO A 152 -4.12 -12.55 -1.63
C PRO A 152 -5.40 -12.89 -0.84
N PRO A 153 -6.29 -11.91 -0.60
CA PRO A 153 -7.59 -12.19 -0.03
C PRO A 153 -8.43 -13.02 -1.00
N VAL A 154 -9.27 -13.87 -0.43
CA VAL A 154 -10.30 -14.62 -1.19
C VAL A 154 -11.36 -13.64 -1.65
N GLU A 155 -11.75 -13.75 -2.92
CA GLU A 155 -12.79 -12.90 -3.52
C GLU A 155 -14.19 -13.42 -3.18
N ASP A 156 -15.21 -12.57 -3.36
CA ASP A 156 -16.64 -12.90 -3.22
C ASP A 156 -17.06 -13.52 -1.87
N VAL A 157 -16.41 -13.09 -0.78
CA VAL A 157 -16.66 -13.61 0.57
C VAL A 157 -17.76 -12.89 1.36
N ASP A 158 -18.27 -11.76 0.88
CA ASP A 158 -19.18 -10.89 1.64
C ASP A 158 -20.46 -11.60 2.10
N ALA A 159 -21.04 -12.43 1.24
CA ALA A 159 -22.22 -13.23 1.58
C ALA A 159 -21.90 -14.30 2.65
N ALA A 160 -20.72 -14.91 2.58
CA ALA A 160 -20.29 -15.91 3.56
C ALA A 160 -19.97 -15.27 4.91
N LEU A 161 -19.31 -14.12 4.94
CA LEU A 161 -19.08 -13.33 6.14
C LEU A 161 -20.39 -12.93 6.82
N SER A 162 -21.34 -12.40 6.04
CA SER A 162 -22.66 -12.00 6.56
C SER A 162 -23.43 -13.18 7.17
N ARG A 163 -23.39 -14.37 6.54
CA ARG A 163 -23.99 -15.59 7.06
C ARG A 163 -23.29 -16.10 8.33
N SER A 164 -22.01 -15.80 8.49
CA SER A 164 -21.23 -16.08 9.71
C SER A 164 -21.44 -15.02 10.81
N GLY A 165 -22.33 -14.05 10.61
CA GLY A 165 -22.57 -12.95 11.56
C GLY A 165 -21.44 -11.93 11.62
N ILE A 166 -20.55 -11.91 10.64
CA ILE A 166 -19.42 -10.97 10.56
C ILE A 166 -19.81 -9.78 9.72
N VAL A 167 -19.83 -8.60 10.33
CA VAL A 167 -20.08 -7.33 9.62
C VAL A 167 -18.76 -6.82 9.07
N SER A 168 -18.68 -6.72 7.76
CA SER A 168 -17.53 -6.16 7.04
C SER A 168 -17.97 -4.99 6.18
N THR A 169 -17.23 -3.88 6.28
CA THR A 169 -17.46 -2.70 5.45
C THR A 169 -16.39 -2.67 4.35
N PRO A 170 -16.72 -2.36 3.09
CA PRO A 170 -15.72 -2.21 2.04
C PRO A 170 -14.65 -1.20 2.42
N ILE A 171 -13.37 -1.53 2.17
CA ILE A 171 -12.22 -0.67 2.55
C ILE A 171 -12.25 0.70 1.85
N THR A 172 -13.02 0.83 0.77
CA THR A 172 -13.18 2.07 -0.02
C THR A 172 -14.42 2.86 0.36
N LYS A 173 -15.16 2.47 1.42
CA LYS A 173 -16.35 3.18 1.85
C LYS A 173 -16.00 4.59 2.30
N GLU A 174 -16.87 5.53 1.94
CA GLU A 174 -16.82 6.92 2.40
C GLU A 174 -16.68 7.03 3.92
N LEU A 175 -15.78 7.93 4.36
CA LEU A 175 -15.42 8.08 5.76
C LEU A 175 -15.31 9.56 6.14
N PRO A 176 -16.16 10.06 7.06
CA PRO A 176 -16.04 11.40 7.62
C PRO A 176 -14.84 11.53 8.56
N PRO A 177 -14.30 12.75 8.77
CA PRO A 177 -13.25 13.00 9.75
C PRO A 177 -13.61 12.51 11.15
N GLY A 178 -12.68 11.83 11.82
CA GLY A 178 -12.86 11.26 13.16
C GLY A 178 -13.63 9.93 13.19
N ALA A 179 -14.26 9.52 12.09
CA ALA A 179 -14.95 8.24 12.01
C ALA A 179 -14.01 7.08 11.72
N SER A 180 -14.47 5.86 11.98
CA SER A 180 -13.78 4.62 11.60
C SER A 180 -14.79 3.53 11.26
N TYR A 181 -14.35 2.55 10.47
CA TYR A 181 -15.05 1.30 10.23
C TYR A 181 -14.07 0.14 10.17
N THR A 182 -14.59 -1.07 10.12
CA THR A 182 -13.78 -2.28 9.98
C THR A 182 -14.09 -3.01 8.69
N THR A 183 -13.03 -3.52 8.06
CA THR A 183 -13.08 -4.41 6.91
C THR A 183 -12.47 -5.74 7.31
N THR A 184 -13.15 -6.85 7.08
CA THR A 184 -12.60 -8.18 7.32
C THR A 184 -12.17 -8.81 6.00
N PHE A 185 -10.88 -9.09 5.87
CA PHE A 185 -10.30 -9.84 4.77
C PHE A 185 -10.19 -11.30 5.14
N VAL A 186 -10.50 -12.17 4.19
CA VAL A 186 -10.38 -13.63 4.34
C VAL A 186 -9.23 -14.11 3.47
N PHE A 187 -8.36 -14.93 4.04
CA PHE A 187 -7.23 -15.54 3.33
C PHE A 187 -7.30 -17.04 3.49
N ASP A 188 -6.95 -17.79 2.44
CA ASP A 188 -6.83 -19.26 2.47
C ASP A 188 -5.34 -19.61 2.51
N LEU A 189 -4.87 -20.13 3.65
CA LEU A 189 -3.49 -20.54 3.87
C LEU A 189 -3.40 -22.05 4.05
N PRO A 190 -2.33 -22.71 3.59
CA PRO A 190 -2.07 -24.10 3.94
C PRO A 190 -2.04 -24.30 5.45
N GLU A 191 -2.53 -25.45 5.95
CA GLU A 191 -2.72 -25.71 7.40
C GLU A 191 -1.48 -25.47 8.25
N GLU A 192 -0.30 -25.79 7.73
CA GLU A 192 0.98 -25.65 8.45
C GLU A 192 1.63 -24.27 8.30
N THR A 193 0.97 -23.34 7.61
CA THR A 193 1.55 -22.03 7.32
C THR A 193 1.25 -21.02 8.43
N ALA A 194 2.29 -20.52 9.08
CA ALA A 194 2.19 -19.44 10.02
C ALA A 194 2.26 -18.08 9.32
N ALA A 195 1.28 -17.24 9.57
CA ALA A 195 1.28 -15.86 9.08
C ALA A 195 2.10 -14.95 10.01
N THR A 196 2.95 -14.11 9.43
CA THR A 196 3.80 -13.16 10.18
C THR A 196 3.24 -11.75 10.22
N GLY A 197 2.46 -11.36 9.22
CA GLY A 197 1.90 -10.02 9.18
C GLY A 197 1.02 -9.75 7.97
N LEU A 198 0.28 -8.66 8.04
CA LEU A 198 -0.53 -8.16 6.95
C LEU A 198 0.24 -7.11 6.15
N LEU A 199 0.41 -7.35 4.86
CA LEU A 199 0.87 -6.35 3.90
C LEU A 199 -0.32 -5.55 3.42
N LEU A 200 -0.30 -4.25 3.65
CA LEU A 200 -1.27 -3.30 3.11
C LEU A 200 -0.49 -2.23 2.35
N THR A 201 -0.75 -2.07 1.04
CA THR A 201 -0.05 -1.09 0.19
C THR A 201 -1.04 -0.35 -0.70
N ASP A 202 -0.63 0.83 -1.21
CA ASP A 202 -1.39 1.50 -2.26
C ASP A 202 -1.30 0.74 -3.59
N ASP A 203 -2.20 1.04 -4.52
CA ASP A 203 -2.22 0.46 -5.88
C ASP A 203 -1.76 1.44 -6.96
N MET A 204 -1.27 2.60 -6.57
CA MET A 204 -0.86 3.64 -7.52
C MET A 204 0.42 3.23 -8.25
N VAL A 205 0.37 3.26 -9.59
CA VAL A 205 1.54 2.92 -10.43
C VAL A 205 2.70 3.91 -10.20
N VAL A 206 2.38 5.19 -9.98
CA VAL A 206 3.36 6.26 -9.76
C VAL A 206 4.23 5.99 -8.52
N SER A 207 3.67 5.38 -7.46
CA SER A 207 4.39 5.06 -6.23
C SER A 207 5.63 4.18 -6.46
N ARG A 208 5.66 3.40 -7.55
CA ARG A 208 6.81 2.57 -7.92
C ARG A 208 8.02 3.38 -8.37
N PHE A 209 7.80 4.61 -8.79
CA PHE A 209 8.85 5.50 -9.30
C PHE A 209 9.30 6.53 -8.26
N LEU A 210 8.69 6.59 -7.07
CA LEU A 210 9.09 7.52 -6.03
C LEU A 210 10.28 6.94 -5.24
N ILE A 211 11.39 7.67 -5.18
CA ILE A 211 12.59 7.25 -4.46
C ILE A 211 12.27 7.08 -2.97
N GLY A 212 12.56 5.90 -2.42
CA GLY A 212 12.32 5.59 -1.00
C GLY A 212 10.86 5.33 -0.62
N HIS A 213 9.94 5.26 -1.59
CA HIS A 213 8.58 4.82 -1.35
C HIS A 213 8.54 3.29 -1.16
N GLU A 214 7.61 2.79 -0.32
CA GLU A 214 7.51 1.34 -0.02
C GLU A 214 7.21 0.45 -1.24
N ARG A 215 6.74 1.04 -2.35
CA ARG A 215 6.49 0.36 -3.62
C ARG A 215 7.62 0.53 -4.63
N SER A 216 8.65 1.30 -4.33
CA SER A 216 9.81 1.42 -5.21
C SER A 216 10.51 0.05 -5.39
N PRO A 217 11.19 -0.20 -6.51
CA PRO A 217 11.86 -1.47 -6.77
C PRO A 217 12.80 -1.87 -5.62
N PHE A 218 12.74 -3.13 -5.22
CA PHE A 218 13.55 -3.74 -4.16
C PHE A 218 13.34 -3.16 -2.75
N HIS A 219 12.35 -2.30 -2.55
CA HIS A 219 12.05 -1.78 -1.22
C HIS A 219 11.46 -2.89 -0.34
N ALA A 220 12.03 -3.05 0.86
CA ALA A 220 11.54 -4.02 1.83
C ALA A 220 10.17 -3.60 2.40
N PRO A 221 9.21 -4.52 2.53
CA PRO A 221 7.84 -4.19 2.91
C PRO A 221 7.71 -3.74 4.37
N THR A 222 6.70 -2.91 4.64
CA THR A 222 6.22 -2.63 6.00
C THR A 222 4.98 -3.48 6.26
N LEU A 223 5.06 -4.41 7.21
CA LEU A 223 3.96 -5.29 7.61
C LEU A 223 3.27 -4.75 8.87
N LEU A 224 1.98 -5.00 8.98
CA LEU A 224 1.22 -4.85 10.22
C LEU A 224 1.28 -6.18 10.98
N GLN A 225 1.76 -6.16 12.22
CA GLN A 225 1.80 -7.35 13.06
C GLN A 225 0.38 -7.84 13.36
N LEU A 226 0.20 -9.15 13.31
CA LEU A 226 -1.06 -9.79 13.66
C LEU A 226 -1.16 -9.91 15.18
N PRO A 227 -2.33 -9.63 15.78
CA PRO A 227 -2.60 -10.02 17.17
C PRO A 227 -2.58 -11.55 17.29
N SER A 228 -2.45 -12.03 18.53
CA SER A 228 -2.52 -13.47 18.80
C SER A 228 -3.86 -14.02 18.31
N THR A 229 -3.82 -15.08 17.52
CA THR A 229 -5.02 -15.71 16.96
C THR A 229 -5.96 -16.22 18.04
N SER A 230 -7.23 -15.84 17.97
CA SER A 230 -8.30 -16.51 18.68
C SER A 230 -8.85 -17.63 17.78
N VAL A 231 -8.73 -18.88 18.22
CA VAL A 231 -9.37 -20.00 17.52
C VAL A 231 -10.88 -19.87 17.76
N ALA A 232 -11.63 -19.55 16.71
CA ALA A 232 -13.08 -19.63 16.76
C ALA A 232 -13.45 -21.11 16.83
N LYS A 233 -13.74 -21.64 18.04
CA LYS A 233 -14.40 -22.93 18.16
C LYS A 233 -15.77 -22.79 17.49
N GLY A 234 -15.93 -23.49 16.36
CA GLY A 234 -17.24 -23.66 15.73
C GLY A 234 -18.21 -24.25 16.75
N THR A 235 -19.30 -23.55 17.00
CA THR A 235 -20.50 -24.04 17.69
C THR A 235 -21.44 -24.65 16.67
#